data_62a1d874cbcc04e51f04a8a74d3d1934
#
_entry.id   62a1d874cbcc04e51f04a8a74d3d1934
#
_cell.length_a   1.000
_cell.length_b   1.000
_cell.length_c   1.000
_cell.angle_alpha   90.00
_cell.angle_beta   90.00
_cell.angle_gamma   90.00
#
_symmetry.space_group_name_H-M   'P 1'
#
loop_
_entity.id
_entity.type
_entity.pdbx_description
1 polymer ?
#
loop_
_entity_poly.entity_id
_entity_poly.type
_entity_poly.pdbx_seq_one_letter_code
_entity_poly.pdbx_strand_id
1 'polypeptide(L)'
;MISALLERHFAEAQDRIVVREMEGRDYSLAELRADVERIAATLQDVYGDCSGLVFGIAARSSYTWVATMLAIFRVKAVLLPVPIEFSDEQIGSLLHKATAIFAQDAHTAARISAILPGIACLDAAGERSAWPAQGAPAGERIEPGICGIIHTSGTTSKPKGVKIRDEAVGLLVTNVLKRVPQAPLDYLSIVPMSLLIEQVLGVFLPILSGGSLTLMPARYAEYGARSGNARDYLNLIAQVDPNFLYLPPKLLEEADALLESTSVTSLFGRRNPHIITGGAKIPATVLESLDKRGVQVYEAYGLSENSSIISLNYPGHRRIGSAGPLLDGIVPTIVDGELRVLTPTLCAGYYNSDDTSCELTDGYLHTGDIAEIVDGYLYITGRKKHVIILSTARNISPEWVETVYKESALIDDIVVFGEGREEPAAIVLSQHDEAAILGEMARLEPRLADFARVRRVRVVADIERFRKDYYTVTGRPRRQLIERDLAASLY
;
A
#
# COMPACT_ATOMS: atom_id res chain seq x y z
N MET A 1 -16.20 -4.62 13.98
CA MET A 1 -16.69 -4.14 12.66
C MET A 1 -16.34 -2.67 12.52
N ILE A 2 -15.68 -2.32 11.42
CA ILE A 2 -15.28 -0.91 11.16
C ILE A 2 -16.51 -0.02 11.02
N SER A 3 -17.55 -0.48 10.34
CA SER A 3 -18.82 0.24 10.20
C SER A 3 -19.42 0.65 11.55
N ALA A 4 -19.43 -0.24 12.52
CA ALA A 4 -19.97 0.07 13.87
C ALA A 4 -19.07 1.02 14.68
N LEU A 5 -17.75 1.03 14.45
CA LEU A 5 -16.83 1.99 15.06
C LEU A 5 -17.11 3.40 14.53
N LEU A 6 -17.26 3.54 13.22
CA LEU A 6 -17.57 4.81 12.56
C LEU A 6 -18.94 5.36 12.97
N GLU A 7 -19.97 4.52 13.04
CA GLU A 7 -21.31 4.95 13.47
C GLU A 7 -21.33 5.53 14.89
N ARG A 8 -20.64 4.89 15.83
CA ARG A 8 -20.52 5.42 17.19
C ARG A 8 -19.82 6.79 17.21
N HIS A 9 -18.79 6.93 16.38
CA HIS A 9 -18.02 8.17 16.33
C HIS A 9 -18.79 9.32 15.66
N PHE A 10 -19.62 9.03 14.66
CA PHE A 10 -20.51 10.02 14.03
C PHE A 10 -21.57 10.60 14.98
N ALA A 11 -21.81 10.00 16.14
CA ALA A 11 -22.69 10.55 17.16
C ALA A 11 -22.04 11.66 18.03
N GLU A 12 -20.70 11.82 17.94
CA GLU A 12 -19.91 12.73 18.76
C GLU A 12 -19.57 14.03 18.02
N ALA A 13 -19.08 15.05 18.72
CA ALA A 13 -18.43 16.31 18.27
C ALA A 13 -18.67 16.74 16.80
N GLN A 14 -19.86 17.20 16.46
CA GLN A 14 -20.34 17.47 15.09
C GLN A 14 -19.56 18.58 14.36
N ASP A 15 -19.09 19.63 15.05
CA ASP A 15 -18.43 20.79 14.43
C ASP A 15 -16.93 20.59 14.16
N ARG A 16 -16.38 19.43 14.55
CA ARG A 16 -14.97 19.13 14.35
C ARG A 16 -14.66 18.96 12.86
N ILE A 17 -13.61 19.63 12.38
CA ILE A 17 -13.09 19.42 11.02
C ILE A 17 -12.43 18.04 10.96
N VAL A 18 -12.84 17.23 9.98
CA VAL A 18 -12.34 15.87 9.78
C VAL A 18 -11.66 15.67 8.43
N VAL A 19 -12.01 16.45 7.42
CA VAL A 19 -11.35 16.44 6.11
C VAL A 19 -11.03 17.87 5.70
N ARG A 20 -9.82 18.09 5.20
CA ARG A 20 -9.32 19.34 4.65
C ARG A 20 -8.86 19.13 3.21
N GLU A 21 -9.29 19.95 2.30
CA GLU A 21 -8.73 20.00 0.95
C GLU A 21 -7.82 21.23 0.85
N MET A 22 -6.53 21.05 0.57
CA MET A 22 -5.53 22.14 0.60
C MET A 22 -5.87 23.32 -0.35
N GLU A 23 -6.58 23.05 -1.45
CA GLU A 23 -7.05 24.08 -2.41
C GLU A 23 -8.56 24.12 -2.52
N GLY A 24 -9.25 23.51 -1.60
CA GLY A 24 -10.71 23.47 -1.51
C GLY A 24 -11.18 24.07 -0.21
N ARG A 25 -12.01 23.33 0.49
CA ARG A 25 -12.56 23.72 1.79
C ARG A 25 -12.32 22.66 2.85
N ASP A 26 -12.57 23.07 4.09
CA ASP A 26 -12.65 22.17 5.23
C ASP A 26 -14.06 21.60 5.36
N TYR A 27 -14.15 20.34 5.80
CA TYR A 27 -15.41 19.64 6.04
C TYR A 27 -15.47 19.17 7.50
N SER A 28 -16.58 19.50 8.15
CA SER A 28 -16.87 19.04 9.50
C SER A 28 -17.35 17.58 9.53
N LEU A 29 -17.34 16.97 10.70
CA LEU A 29 -17.90 15.63 10.91
C LEU A 29 -19.42 15.59 10.59
N ALA A 30 -20.13 16.66 10.91
CA ALA A 30 -21.55 16.80 10.59
C ALA A 30 -21.81 16.83 9.07
N GLU A 31 -21.02 17.59 8.31
CA GLU A 31 -21.12 17.65 6.86
C GLU A 31 -20.77 16.29 6.23
N LEU A 32 -19.68 15.66 6.67
CA LEU A 32 -19.30 14.32 6.19
C LEU A 32 -20.43 13.30 6.46
N ARG A 33 -21.01 13.32 7.65
CA ARG A 33 -22.15 12.46 8.01
C ARG A 33 -23.35 12.72 7.10
N ALA A 34 -23.72 13.97 6.89
CA ALA A 34 -24.86 14.34 6.03
C ALA A 34 -24.67 13.85 4.59
N ASP A 35 -23.44 14.00 4.04
CA ASP A 35 -23.13 13.52 2.69
C ASP A 35 -23.15 11.98 2.62
N VAL A 36 -22.60 11.29 3.62
CA VAL A 36 -22.66 9.83 3.72
C VAL A 36 -24.10 9.33 3.76
N GLU A 37 -24.96 9.96 4.58
CA GLU A 37 -26.39 9.61 4.68
C GLU A 37 -27.13 9.89 3.36
N ARG A 38 -26.85 11.01 2.71
CA ARG A 38 -27.44 11.37 1.41
C ARG A 38 -27.07 10.38 0.31
N ILE A 39 -25.78 10.04 0.17
CA ILE A 39 -25.31 9.07 -0.83
C ILE A 39 -25.88 7.67 -0.52
N ALA A 40 -25.89 7.25 0.74
CA ALA A 40 -26.44 5.97 1.17
C ALA A 40 -27.94 5.86 0.85
N ALA A 41 -28.72 6.90 1.14
CA ALA A 41 -30.14 6.96 0.79
C ALA A 41 -30.37 6.87 -0.71
N THR A 42 -29.54 7.57 -1.51
CA THR A 42 -29.64 7.49 -2.98
C THR A 42 -29.33 6.08 -3.51
N LEU A 43 -28.32 5.41 -2.95
CA LEU A 43 -28.02 4.01 -3.30
C LEU A 43 -29.21 3.09 -3.00
N GLN A 44 -29.84 3.24 -1.83
CA GLN A 44 -31.00 2.46 -1.43
C GLN A 44 -32.25 2.78 -2.28
N ASP A 45 -32.45 4.02 -2.66
CA ASP A 45 -33.53 4.42 -3.57
C ASP A 45 -33.40 3.79 -4.96
N VAL A 46 -32.16 3.66 -5.48
CA VAL A 46 -31.89 3.10 -6.82
C VAL A 46 -31.89 1.57 -6.81
N TYR A 47 -31.20 0.95 -5.84
CA TYR A 47 -30.88 -0.48 -5.85
C TYR A 47 -31.63 -1.28 -4.78
N GLY A 48 -32.39 -0.63 -3.90
CA GLY A 48 -33.06 -1.28 -2.78
C GLY A 48 -32.09 -1.74 -1.70
N ASP A 49 -32.15 -3.01 -1.33
CA ASP A 49 -31.13 -3.61 -0.43
C ASP A 49 -29.79 -3.68 -1.16
N CYS A 50 -28.81 -2.91 -0.69
CA CYS A 50 -27.46 -2.84 -1.24
C CYS A 50 -26.48 -3.87 -0.65
N SER A 51 -26.92 -4.67 0.33
CA SER A 51 -26.02 -5.62 1.03
C SER A 51 -25.34 -6.58 0.05
N GLY A 52 -24.00 -6.59 0.05
CA GLY A 52 -23.17 -7.42 -0.82
C GLY A 52 -23.08 -6.97 -2.28
N LEU A 53 -23.79 -5.91 -2.71
CA LEU A 53 -23.57 -5.32 -4.04
C LEU A 53 -22.20 -4.65 -4.11
N VAL A 54 -21.53 -4.77 -5.25
CA VAL A 54 -20.17 -4.22 -5.46
C VAL A 54 -20.24 -2.88 -6.17
N PHE A 55 -19.73 -1.83 -5.51
CA PHE A 55 -19.62 -0.50 -6.08
C PHE A 55 -18.15 -0.12 -6.27
N GLY A 56 -17.77 0.18 -7.53
CA GLY A 56 -16.46 0.67 -7.86
C GLY A 56 -16.30 2.15 -7.54
N ILE A 57 -15.09 2.60 -7.16
CA ILE A 57 -14.70 4.01 -7.15
C ILE A 57 -13.47 4.15 -8.05
N ALA A 58 -13.64 4.82 -9.19
CA ALA A 58 -12.58 5.16 -10.14
C ALA A 58 -12.32 6.67 -10.05
N ALA A 59 -11.61 7.07 -9.01
CA ALA A 59 -11.31 8.47 -8.73
C ALA A 59 -10.03 8.59 -7.91
N ARG A 60 -9.41 9.77 -7.99
CA ARG A 60 -8.31 10.17 -7.12
C ARG A 60 -8.81 10.39 -5.68
N SER A 61 -7.88 10.37 -4.74
CA SER A 61 -8.13 10.72 -3.35
C SER A 61 -8.76 12.12 -3.26
N SER A 62 -9.97 12.20 -2.70
CA SER A 62 -10.79 13.42 -2.59
C SER A 62 -11.78 13.28 -1.44
N TYR A 63 -12.36 14.38 -1.00
CA TYR A 63 -13.45 14.35 -0.04
C TYR A 63 -14.61 13.46 -0.51
N THR A 64 -15.00 13.60 -1.78
CA THR A 64 -16.07 12.78 -2.37
C THR A 64 -15.73 11.29 -2.35
N TRP A 65 -14.46 10.92 -2.58
CA TRP A 65 -14.00 9.55 -2.44
C TRP A 65 -14.25 9.00 -1.03
N VAL A 66 -13.88 9.78 0.00
CA VAL A 66 -14.08 9.41 1.42
C VAL A 66 -15.58 9.27 1.74
N ALA A 67 -16.39 10.24 1.37
CA ALA A 67 -17.83 10.23 1.63
C ALA A 67 -18.52 9.04 0.93
N THR A 68 -18.13 8.74 -0.32
CA THR A 68 -18.66 7.61 -1.10
C THR A 68 -18.28 6.27 -0.48
N MET A 69 -17.01 6.09 -0.08
CA MET A 69 -16.54 4.88 0.60
C MET A 69 -17.36 4.63 1.87
N LEU A 70 -17.53 5.65 2.72
CA LEU A 70 -18.27 5.54 3.97
C LEU A 70 -19.76 5.27 3.73
N ALA A 71 -20.34 5.82 2.67
CA ALA A 71 -21.72 5.54 2.27
C ALA A 71 -21.92 4.11 1.78
N ILE A 72 -20.97 3.56 1.02
CA ILE A 72 -20.95 2.14 0.61
C ILE A 72 -20.91 1.23 1.85
N PHE A 73 -20.09 1.55 2.84
CA PHE A 73 -20.05 0.78 4.10
C PHE A 73 -21.35 0.90 4.90
N ARG A 74 -21.96 2.09 4.92
CA ARG A 74 -23.22 2.38 5.61
C ARG A 74 -24.37 1.47 5.12
N VAL A 75 -24.44 1.24 3.80
CA VAL A 75 -25.45 0.35 3.19
C VAL A 75 -25.02 -1.12 3.12
N LYS A 76 -23.92 -1.49 3.79
CA LYS A 76 -23.35 -2.86 3.82
C LYS A 76 -23.02 -3.41 2.42
N ALA A 77 -22.76 -2.52 1.48
CA ALA A 77 -22.23 -2.86 0.16
C ALA A 77 -20.71 -3.04 0.20
N VAL A 78 -20.14 -3.47 -0.89
CA VAL A 78 -18.73 -3.81 -1.03
C VAL A 78 -18.02 -2.77 -1.87
N LEU A 79 -17.01 -2.14 -1.30
CA LEU A 79 -16.15 -1.15 -1.98
C LEU A 79 -15.17 -1.86 -2.91
N LEU A 80 -15.05 -1.37 -4.15
CA LEU A 80 -14.07 -1.80 -5.13
C LEU A 80 -13.25 -0.60 -5.61
N PRO A 81 -12.14 -0.22 -4.94
CA PRO A 81 -11.28 0.85 -5.42
C PRO A 81 -10.61 0.49 -6.74
N VAL A 82 -10.67 1.39 -7.72
CA VAL A 82 -10.09 1.20 -9.05
C VAL A 82 -9.02 2.25 -9.28
N PRO A 83 -7.73 1.86 -9.33
CA PRO A 83 -6.69 2.80 -9.72
C PRO A 83 -6.91 3.30 -11.15
N ILE A 84 -6.95 4.62 -11.32
CA ILE A 84 -7.20 5.23 -12.63
C ILE A 84 -6.05 5.02 -13.62
N GLU A 85 -4.87 4.68 -13.13
CA GLU A 85 -3.67 4.35 -13.90
C GLU A 85 -3.68 2.94 -14.49
N PHE A 86 -4.64 2.10 -14.11
CA PHE A 86 -4.74 0.74 -14.65
C PHE A 86 -5.06 0.76 -16.14
N SER A 87 -4.57 -0.25 -16.86
CA SER A 87 -4.91 -0.46 -18.25
C SER A 87 -6.40 -0.81 -18.41
N ASP A 88 -6.93 -0.60 -19.60
CA ASP A 88 -8.33 -0.93 -19.91
C ASP A 88 -8.64 -2.41 -19.67
N GLU A 89 -7.70 -3.31 -19.99
CA GLU A 89 -7.82 -4.75 -19.70
C GLU A 89 -7.91 -5.02 -18.18
N GLN A 90 -7.08 -4.37 -17.38
CA GLN A 90 -7.12 -4.48 -15.92
C GLN A 90 -8.43 -3.95 -15.35
N ILE A 91 -8.87 -2.79 -15.80
CA ILE A 91 -10.16 -2.19 -15.37
C ILE A 91 -11.31 -3.12 -15.74
N GLY A 92 -11.37 -3.62 -16.97
CA GLY A 92 -12.40 -4.55 -17.43
C GLY A 92 -12.42 -5.84 -16.62
N SER A 93 -11.24 -6.41 -16.33
CA SER A 93 -11.12 -7.63 -15.51
C SER A 93 -11.63 -7.43 -14.07
N LEU A 94 -11.47 -6.24 -13.52
CA LEU A 94 -11.87 -5.96 -12.13
C LEU A 94 -13.36 -5.69 -12.01
N LEU A 95 -13.92 -4.95 -12.96
CA LEU A 95 -15.24 -4.35 -12.86
C LEU A 95 -16.36 -5.17 -13.48
N HIS A 96 -16.06 -6.26 -14.18
CA HIS A 96 -17.07 -7.02 -14.95
C HIS A 96 -18.24 -7.57 -14.12
N LYS A 97 -18.06 -7.68 -12.79
CA LYS A 97 -19.12 -8.11 -11.85
C LYS A 97 -19.60 -6.97 -10.94
N ALA A 98 -19.10 -5.76 -11.12
CA ALA A 98 -19.53 -4.62 -10.33
C ALA A 98 -20.97 -4.20 -10.69
N THR A 99 -21.72 -3.72 -9.70
CA THR A 99 -23.08 -3.21 -9.89
C THR A 99 -23.07 -1.85 -10.58
N ALA A 100 -22.22 -0.95 -10.10
CA ALA A 100 -22.03 0.39 -10.67
C ALA A 100 -20.68 0.97 -10.23
N ILE A 101 -20.28 2.08 -10.84
CA ILE A 101 -19.00 2.72 -10.60
C ILE A 101 -19.19 4.21 -10.38
N PHE A 102 -18.61 4.73 -9.32
CA PHE A 102 -18.43 6.14 -9.10
C PHE A 102 -17.19 6.62 -9.88
N ALA A 103 -17.40 7.43 -10.90
CA ALA A 103 -16.34 8.02 -11.71
C ALA A 103 -16.04 9.45 -11.24
N GLN A 104 -14.76 9.82 -11.25
CA GLN A 104 -14.36 11.17 -10.81
C GLN A 104 -14.86 12.29 -11.73
N ASP A 105 -15.03 11.98 -13.02
CA ASP A 105 -15.43 12.95 -14.07
C ASP A 105 -16.00 12.25 -15.29
N ALA A 106 -16.56 13.05 -16.21
CA ALA A 106 -17.17 12.55 -17.45
C ALA A 106 -16.18 11.81 -18.36
N HIS A 107 -14.89 12.15 -18.34
CA HIS A 107 -13.85 11.46 -19.11
C HIS A 107 -13.63 10.04 -18.60
N THR A 108 -13.46 9.89 -17.27
CA THR A 108 -13.35 8.59 -16.62
C THR A 108 -14.59 7.74 -16.83
N ALA A 109 -15.79 8.32 -16.73
CA ALA A 109 -17.05 7.64 -17.00
C ALA A 109 -17.14 7.15 -18.45
N ALA A 110 -16.77 7.98 -19.42
CA ALA A 110 -16.75 7.60 -20.84
C ALA A 110 -15.75 6.47 -21.14
N ARG A 111 -14.55 6.53 -20.54
CA ARG A 111 -13.54 5.46 -20.65
C ARG A 111 -14.08 4.14 -20.13
N ILE A 112 -14.68 4.13 -18.93
CA ILE A 112 -15.23 2.92 -18.30
C ILE A 112 -16.41 2.37 -19.12
N SER A 113 -17.31 3.22 -19.62
CA SER A 113 -18.42 2.82 -20.46
C SER A 113 -17.97 2.21 -21.80
N ALA A 114 -16.84 2.65 -22.33
CA ALA A 114 -16.22 2.05 -23.53
C ALA A 114 -15.65 0.64 -23.26
N ILE A 115 -15.09 0.43 -22.06
CA ILE A 115 -14.52 -0.86 -21.64
C ILE A 115 -15.64 -1.87 -21.29
N LEU A 116 -16.67 -1.40 -20.57
CA LEU A 116 -17.78 -2.20 -20.04
C LEU A 116 -19.12 -1.57 -20.47
N PRO A 117 -19.60 -1.79 -21.70
CA PRO A 117 -20.89 -1.29 -22.13
C PRO A 117 -22.02 -1.79 -21.23
N GLY A 118 -22.84 -0.86 -20.72
CA GLY A 118 -23.99 -1.17 -19.88
C GLY A 118 -23.72 -1.11 -18.37
N ILE A 119 -22.49 -0.92 -17.90
CA ILE A 119 -22.27 -0.64 -16.47
C ILE A 119 -22.73 0.80 -16.14
N ALA A 120 -23.43 0.96 -15.03
CA ALA A 120 -23.83 2.27 -14.58
C ALA A 120 -22.62 3.05 -14.05
N CYS A 121 -22.36 4.21 -14.66
CA CYS A 121 -21.38 5.19 -14.14
C CYS A 121 -22.13 6.28 -13.35
N LEU A 122 -21.83 6.37 -12.06
CA LEU A 122 -22.41 7.31 -11.13
C LEU A 122 -21.47 8.51 -10.99
N ASP A 123 -22.03 9.68 -10.78
CA ASP A 123 -21.23 10.84 -10.43
C ASP A 123 -20.71 10.70 -8.98
N ALA A 124 -19.41 10.79 -8.79
CA ALA A 124 -18.79 10.76 -7.48
C ALA A 124 -19.20 11.95 -6.60
N ALA A 125 -19.59 13.10 -7.19
CA ALA A 125 -20.18 14.22 -6.45
C ALA A 125 -21.59 13.93 -5.94
N GLY A 126 -22.22 12.83 -6.39
CA GLY A 126 -23.51 12.36 -5.91
C GLY A 126 -24.70 13.15 -6.45
N GLU A 127 -24.58 13.81 -7.60
CA GLU A 127 -25.70 14.47 -8.26
C GLU A 127 -26.66 13.42 -8.84
N ARG A 128 -27.91 13.42 -8.35
CA ARG A 128 -28.94 12.42 -8.70
C ARG A 128 -29.28 12.38 -10.19
N SER A 129 -29.03 13.46 -10.92
CA SER A 129 -29.31 13.53 -12.36
C SER A 129 -28.48 12.57 -13.22
N ALA A 130 -27.34 12.09 -12.70
CA ALA A 130 -26.45 11.14 -13.35
C ALA A 130 -26.70 9.67 -12.92
N TRP A 131 -27.68 9.43 -12.05
CA TRP A 131 -27.94 8.10 -11.50
C TRP A 131 -29.04 7.35 -12.28
N PRO A 132 -28.99 6.00 -12.36
CA PRO A 132 -30.03 5.22 -12.99
C PRO A 132 -31.40 5.44 -12.34
N ALA A 133 -32.45 5.10 -13.07
CA ALA A 133 -33.80 5.06 -12.53
C ALA A 133 -33.91 4.03 -11.39
N GLN A 134 -34.90 4.21 -10.51
CA GLN A 134 -35.22 3.26 -9.45
C GLN A 134 -35.45 1.86 -10.02
N GLY A 135 -34.92 0.83 -9.35
CA GLY A 135 -35.02 -0.56 -9.79
C GLY A 135 -33.99 -0.96 -10.86
N ALA A 136 -32.88 -0.21 -10.98
CA ALA A 136 -31.77 -0.58 -11.86
C ALA A 136 -31.30 -2.02 -11.55
N PRO A 137 -30.84 -2.80 -12.56
CA PRO A 137 -30.35 -4.14 -12.36
C PRO A 137 -29.21 -4.17 -11.33
N ALA A 138 -29.35 -4.99 -10.31
CA ALA A 138 -28.28 -5.24 -9.35
C ALA A 138 -27.31 -6.27 -9.92
N GLY A 139 -26.02 -6.05 -9.72
CA GLY A 139 -24.98 -7.02 -10.05
C GLY A 139 -25.00 -8.27 -9.15
N GLU A 140 -24.00 -9.13 -9.31
CA GLU A 140 -23.80 -10.29 -8.45
C GLU A 140 -23.52 -9.83 -7.01
N ARG A 141 -24.13 -10.53 -6.02
CA ARG A 141 -23.91 -10.22 -4.60
C ARG A 141 -22.76 -11.06 -4.05
N ILE A 142 -21.94 -10.44 -3.26
CA ILE A 142 -20.89 -11.09 -2.47
C ILE A 142 -21.46 -11.49 -1.11
N GLU A 143 -20.89 -12.52 -0.49
CA GLU A 143 -21.26 -13.00 0.83
C GLU A 143 -21.27 -11.88 1.89
N PRO A 144 -22.18 -11.95 2.89
CA PRO A 144 -22.25 -10.93 3.93
C PRO A 144 -20.96 -10.77 4.74
N GLY A 145 -20.71 -9.57 5.24
CA GLY A 145 -19.55 -9.26 6.09
C GLY A 145 -18.29 -8.84 5.32
N ILE A 146 -18.32 -8.80 3.99
CA ILE A 146 -17.28 -8.22 3.17
C ILE A 146 -17.56 -6.71 3.01
N CYS A 147 -16.55 -5.87 3.28
CA CYS A 147 -16.66 -4.42 3.11
C CYS A 147 -15.85 -3.90 1.92
N GLY A 148 -14.87 -4.64 1.42
CA GLY A 148 -14.03 -4.17 0.32
C GLY A 148 -13.35 -5.29 -0.46
N ILE A 149 -12.94 -4.96 -1.68
CA ILE A 149 -12.10 -5.80 -2.54
C ILE A 149 -10.86 -4.99 -2.89
N ILE A 150 -9.71 -5.44 -2.41
CA ILE A 150 -8.44 -4.74 -2.61
C ILE A 150 -7.57 -5.50 -3.60
N HIS A 151 -7.03 -4.78 -4.57
CA HIS A 151 -6.18 -5.40 -5.58
C HIS A 151 -4.75 -5.54 -5.10
N THR A 152 -4.21 -6.73 -5.28
CA THR A 152 -2.78 -6.94 -5.18
C THR A 152 -2.15 -6.73 -6.55
N SER A 153 -1.06 -6.00 -6.61
CA SER A 153 -0.20 -5.91 -7.79
C SER A 153 0.50 -7.27 -8.01
N GLY A 154 -0.29 -8.29 -8.32
CA GLY A 154 0.24 -9.63 -8.62
C GLY A 154 1.23 -9.56 -9.78
N THR A 155 2.24 -10.42 -9.76
CA THR A 155 3.20 -10.64 -10.86
C THR A 155 2.52 -11.17 -12.13
N THR A 156 1.22 -11.43 -12.11
CA THR A 156 0.39 -11.91 -13.22
C THR A 156 -0.33 -10.74 -13.90
N SER A 157 -0.62 -10.86 -15.19
CA SER A 157 -1.32 -9.86 -16.00
C SER A 157 -2.73 -9.51 -15.52
N LYS A 158 -3.35 -10.35 -14.71
CA LYS A 158 -4.67 -10.13 -14.14
C LYS A 158 -4.56 -9.84 -12.63
N PRO A 159 -4.92 -8.63 -12.15
CA PRO A 159 -4.90 -8.32 -10.73
C PRO A 159 -5.92 -9.18 -9.98
N LYS A 160 -5.49 -9.82 -8.88
CA LYS A 160 -6.39 -10.56 -7.98
C LYS A 160 -7.01 -9.57 -6.99
N GLY A 161 -8.32 -9.62 -6.83
CA GLY A 161 -9.03 -8.85 -5.80
C GLY A 161 -9.13 -9.67 -4.51
N VAL A 162 -8.61 -9.16 -3.41
CA VAL A 162 -8.73 -9.79 -2.08
C VAL A 162 -9.98 -9.28 -1.39
N LYS A 163 -10.88 -10.19 -0.99
CA LYS A 163 -12.12 -9.85 -0.28
C LYS A 163 -11.83 -9.56 1.19
N ILE A 164 -12.02 -8.33 1.60
CA ILE A 164 -11.72 -7.82 2.95
C ILE A 164 -12.96 -7.84 3.83
N ARG A 165 -12.85 -8.43 5.01
CA ARG A 165 -13.94 -8.50 6.00
C ARG A 165 -14.04 -7.20 6.78
N ASP A 166 -15.24 -6.71 6.99
CA ASP A 166 -15.54 -5.53 7.83
C ASP A 166 -15.04 -5.70 9.28
N GLU A 167 -15.19 -6.92 9.81
CA GLU A 167 -14.67 -7.25 11.15
C GLU A 167 -13.15 -7.20 11.21
N ALA A 168 -12.47 -7.73 10.19
CA ALA A 168 -11.01 -7.74 10.11
C ALA A 168 -10.44 -6.32 10.09
N VAL A 169 -11.04 -5.41 9.30
CA VAL A 169 -10.65 -4.00 9.29
C VAL A 169 -10.88 -3.36 10.67
N GLY A 170 -12.01 -3.63 11.31
CA GLY A 170 -12.32 -3.12 12.64
C GLY A 170 -11.31 -3.57 13.71
N LEU A 171 -10.91 -4.85 13.69
CA LEU A 171 -9.88 -5.40 14.57
C LEU A 171 -8.50 -4.78 14.28
N LEU A 172 -8.14 -4.68 13.01
CA LEU A 172 -6.88 -4.04 12.59
C LEU A 172 -6.79 -2.61 13.09
N VAL A 173 -7.81 -1.78 12.81
CA VAL A 173 -7.86 -0.38 13.23
C VAL A 173 -7.74 -0.25 14.75
N THR A 174 -8.45 -1.09 15.51
CA THR A 174 -8.39 -1.11 16.98
C THR A 174 -6.98 -1.45 17.48
N ASN A 175 -6.31 -2.41 16.84
CA ASN A 175 -4.94 -2.80 17.17
C ASN A 175 -3.93 -1.68 16.87
N VAL A 176 -4.05 -1.03 15.71
CA VAL A 176 -3.14 0.06 15.33
C VAL A 176 -3.35 1.28 16.22
N LEU A 177 -4.59 1.64 16.56
CA LEU A 177 -4.89 2.75 17.49
C LEU A 177 -4.22 2.61 18.87
N LYS A 178 -4.00 1.38 19.36
CA LYS A 178 -3.25 1.14 20.61
C LYS A 178 -1.75 1.42 20.49
N ARG A 179 -1.21 1.46 19.27
CA ARG A 179 0.23 1.50 18.96
C ARG A 179 0.71 2.82 18.39
N VAL A 180 -0.21 3.71 18.06
CA VAL A 180 0.07 5.08 17.61
C VAL A 180 -0.11 6.06 18.76
N PRO A 181 0.37 7.32 18.64
CA PRO A 181 0.19 8.33 19.69
C PRO A 181 -1.28 8.48 20.10
N GLN A 182 -1.53 8.54 21.42
CA GLN A 182 -2.87 8.69 22.00
C GLN A 182 -3.29 10.18 21.98
N ALA A 183 -3.39 10.75 20.79
CA ALA A 183 -3.74 12.13 20.50
C ALA A 183 -4.50 12.20 19.18
N PRO A 184 -5.20 13.29 18.88
CA PRO A 184 -5.78 13.52 17.57
C PRO A 184 -4.72 13.39 16.46
N LEU A 185 -4.95 12.51 15.50
CA LEU A 185 -4.01 12.24 14.42
C LEU A 185 -4.37 13.11 13.20
N ASP A 186 -3.52 14.10 12.91
CA ASP A 186 -3.64 14.92 11.70
C ASP A 186 -2.73 14.33 10.63
N TYR A 187 -3.34 13.88 9.55
CA TYR A 187 -2.72 13.11 8.48
C TYR A 187 -2.73 13.89 7.16
N LEU A 188 -1.67 13.79 6.38
CA LEU A 188 -1.65 14.21 4.98
C LEU A 188 -1.65 12.99 4.06
N SER A 189 -2.68 12.86 3.22
CA SER A 189 -2.78 11.81 2.22
C SER A 189 -1.97 12.16 0.98
N ILE A 190 -0.94 11.35 0.71
CA ILE A 190 -0.11 11.44 -0.51
C ILE A 190 -0.17 10.15 -1.32
N VAL A 191 -0.59 9.06 -0.71
CA VAL A 191 -0.71 7.72 -1.31
C VAL A 191 -2.14 7.52 -1.79
N PRO A 192 -2.39 6.77 -2.88
CA PRO A 192 -3.76 6.56 -3.37
C PRO A 192 -4.66 5.85 -2.36
N MET A 193 -5.89 6.35 -2.18
CA MET A 193 -6.92 5.71 -1.35
C MET A 193 -7.40 4.35 -1.90
N SER A 194 -6.98 3.98 -3.11
CA SER A 194 -7.17 2.63 -3.62
C SER A 194 -6.39 1.57 -2.84
N LEU A 195 -5.41 1.96 -2.02
CA LEU A 195 -4.67 1.08 -1.14
C LEU A 195 -5.32 1.00 0.25
N LEU A 196 -5.54 -0.21 0.76
CA LEU A 196 -6.17 -0.41 2.08
C LEU A 196 -5.39 0.25 3.22
N ILE A 197 -4.05 0.26 3.14
CA ILE A 197 -3.22 0.92 4.14
C ILE A 197 -3.55 2.42 4.25
N GLU A 198 -3.80 3.09 3.13
CA GLU A 198 -4.18 4.50 3.11
C GLU A 198 -5.57 4.73 3.69
N GLN A 199 -6.53 3.84 3.41
CA GLN A 199 -7.86 3.90 4.03
C GLN A 199 -7.76 3.73 5.55
N VAL A 200 -6.92 2.80 6.03
CA VAL A 200 -6.71 2.56 7.46
C VAL A 200 -6.03 3.74 8.12
N LEU A 201 -4.84 4.13 7.65
CA LEU A 201 -4.01 5.13 8.31
C LEU A 201 -4.46 6.57 8.02
N GLY A 202 -4.97 6.83 6.81
CA GLY A 202 -5.34 8.17 6.37
C GLY A 202 -6.81 8.54 6.62
N VAL A 203 -7.72 7.56 6.66
CA VAL A 203 -9.14 7.85 6.87
C VAL A 203 -9.62 7.40 8.24
N PHE A 204 -9.52 6.09 8.55
CA PHE A 204 -10.12 5.57 9.78
C PHE A 204 -9.41 6.05 11.04
N LEU A 205 -8.08 6.03 11.07
CA LEU A 205 -7.35 6.47 12.26
C LEU A 205 -7.57 7.95 12.59
N PRO A 206 -7.41 8.90 11.64
CA PRO A 206 -7.70 10.31 11.87
C PRO A 206 -9.12 10.55 12.38
N ILE A 207 -10.14 9.99 11.72
CA ILE A 207 -11.53 10.15 12.14
C ILE A 207 -11.73 9.63 13.57
N LEU A 208 -11.28 8.41 13.86
CA LEU A 208 -11.52 7.73 15.14
C LEU A 208 -10.66 8.27 16.30
N SER A 209 -9.50 8.86 16.01
CA SER A 209 -8.65 9.51 17.03
C SER A 209 -9.08 10.94 17.39
N GLY A 210 -10.03 11.50 16.68
CA GLY A 210 -10.43 12.91 16.86
C GLY A 210 -9.60 13.91 16.05
N GLY A 211 -8.74 13.47 15.15
CA GLY A 211 -7.92 14.29 14.25
C GLY A 211 -8.56 14.58 12.90
N SER A 212 -7.74 14.86 11.90
CA SER A 212 -8.17 15.26 10.57
C SER A 212 -7.33 14.63 9.45
N LEU A 213 -7.98 14.38 8.31
CA LEU A 213 -7.34 14.02 7.05
C LEU A 213 -7.18 15.27 6.19
N THR A 214 -5.96 15.56 5.75
CA THR A 214 -5.69 16.59 4.73
C THR A 214 -5.44 15.91 3.38
N LEU A 215 -6.12 16.40 2.35
CA LEU A 215 -6.01 15.92 0.97
C LEU A 215 -5.14 16.88 0.17
N MET A 216 -4.18 16.35 -0.57
CA MET A 216 -3.30 17.16 -1.40
C MET A 216 -4.03 17.72 -2.63
N PRO A 217 -3.59 18.85 -3.20
CA PRO A 217 -4.19 19.45 -4.38
C PRO A 217 -4.16 18.53 -5.60
N ALA A 218 -5.21 18.58 -6.42
CA ALA A 218 -5.36 17.72 -7.61
C ALA A 218 -4.26 17.90 -8.67
N ARG A 219 -3.53 19.04 -8.67
CA ARG A 219 -2.41 19.29 -9.57
C ARG A 219 -1.18 18.41 -9.27
N TYR A 220 -1.06 17.89 -8.05
CA TYR A 220 0.00 16.94 -7.71
C TYR A 220 -0.45 15.51 -8.01
N ALA A 221 0.43 14.72 -8.59
CA ALA A 221 0.18 13.30 -8.78
C ALA A 221 0.20 12.56 -7.43
N GLU A 222 -0.62 11.55 -7.25
CA GLU A 222 -0.53 10.65 -6.09
C GLU A 222 0.79 9.86 -6.15
N TYR A 223 1.31 9.49 -4.98
CA TYR A 223 2.55 8.73 -4.89
C TYR A 223 2.44 7.40 -5.66
N GLY A 224 3.47 7.12 -6.47
CA GLY A 224 3.50 5.96 -7.36
C GLY A 224 3.04 6.26 -8.80
N ALA A 225 2.41 7.39 -9.06
CA ALA A 225 2.16 7.85 -10.42
C ALA A 225 3.46 8.33 -11.10
N ARG A 226 3.52 8.18 -12.43
CA ARG A 226 4.74 8.47 -13.23
C ARG A 226 5.23 9.92 -13.13
N SER A 227 4.33 10.86 -12.86
CA SER A 227 4.62 12.30 -12.73
C SER A 227 4.88 12.73 -11.28
N GLY A 228 4.90 11.79 -10.33
CA GLY A 228 5.12 12.09 -8.92
C GLY A 228 6.57 12.51 -8.66
N ASN A 229 6.76 13.50 -7.78
CA ASN A 229 8.06 14.01 -7.40
C ASN A 229 8.18 14.06 -5.87
N ALA A 230 9.21 13.42 -5.32
CA ALA A 230 9.43 13.35 -3.88
C ALA A 230 9.53 14.73 -3.21
N ARG A 231 10.19 15.68 -3.85
CA ARG A 231 10.35 17.03 -3.30
C ARG A 231 9.01 17.74 -3.14
N ASP A 232 8.07 17.51 -4.05
CA ASP A 232 6.73 18.07 -3.96
C ASP A 232 5.98 17.52 -2.75
N TYR A 233 6.03 16.18 -2.52
CA TYR A 233 5.40 15.57 -1.34
C TYR A 233 6.02 16.07 -0.04
N LEU A 234 7.35 16.17 0.05
CA LEU A 234 8.04 16.67 1.24
C LEU A 234 7.72 18.15 1.50
N ASN A 235 7.61 18.99 0.46
CA ASN A 235 7.16 20.37 0.60
C ASN A 235 5.72 20.46 1.13
N LEU A 236 4.81 19.60 0.64
CA LEU A 236 3.44 19.53 1.15
C LEU A 236 3.40 19.08 2.61
N ILE A 237 4.20 18.09 2.99
CA ILE A 237 4.33 17.65 4.39
C ILE A 237 4.78 18.80 5.29
N ALA A 238 5.83 19.54 4.90
CA ALA A 238 6.31 20.68 5.65
C ALA A 238 5.28 21.81 5.76
N GLN A 239 4.48 22.04 4.70
CA GLN A 239 3.44 23.05 4.66
C GLN A 239 2.24 22.70 5.55
N VAL A 240 1.78 21.44 5.51
CA VAL A 240 0.62 20.95 6.28
C VAL A 240 0.98 20.75 7.75
N ASP A 241 2.24 20.40 8.03
CA ASP A 241 2.77 20.12 9.38
C ASP A 241 1.94 19.03 10.11
N PRO A 242 1.71 17.84 9.50
CA PRO A 242 0.94 16.76 10.13
C PRO A 242 1.70 16.19 11.33
N ASN A 243 0.98 15.49 12.23
CA ASN A 243 1.63 14.75 13.33
C ASN A 243 1.68 13.24 13.12
N PHE A 244 1.05 12.76 12.04
CA PHE A 244 0.98 11.35 11.70
C PHE A 244 1.07 11.15 10.19
N LEU A 245 1.88 10.19 9.71
CA LEU A 245 2.09 9.92 8.29
C LEU A 245 2.33 8.44 8.01
N TYR A 246 1.90 8.00 6.82
CA TYR A 246 2.47 6.84 6.16
C TYR A 246 3.36 7.31 5.01
N LEU A 247 4.62 6.90 5.03
CA LEU A 247 5.57 7.21 3.96
C LEU A 247 6.14 5.92 3.37
N PRO A 248 6.04 5.73 2.05
CA PRO A 248 6.68 4.60 1.37
C PRO A 248 8.21 4.63 1.56
N PRO A 249 8.88 3.45 1.63
CA PRO A 249 10.32 3.35 1.85
C PRO A 249 11.15 4.24 0.93
N LYS A 250 10.83 4.26 -0.37
CA LYS A 250 11.57 5.06 -1.35
C LYS A 250 11.52 6.57 -1.08
N LEU A 251 10.37 7.08 -0.61
CA LEU A 251 10.26 8.50 -0.24
C LEU A 251 11.10 8.83 1.01
N LEU A 252 11.24 7.89 1.93
CA LEU A 252 12.13 8.05 3.10
C LEU A 252 13.61 8.02 2.72
N GLU A 253 14.01 7.18 1.76
CA GLU A 253 15.38 7.19 1.19
C GLU A 253 15.69 8.55 0.56
N GLU A 254 14.77 9.10 -0.23
CA GLU A 254 14.93 10.41 -0.87
C GLU A 254 14.90 11.55 0.16
N ALA A 255 14.09 11.45 1.21
CA ALA A 255 14.09 12.41 2.31
C ALA A 255 15.41 12.40 3.08
N ASP A 256 15.98 11.22 3.38
CA ASP A 256 17.26 11.09 4.06
C ASP A 256 18.40 11.72 3.24
N ALA A 257 18.44 11.48 1.93
CA ALA A 257 19.41 12.12 1.04
C ALA A 257 19.27 13.65 1.02
N LEU A 258 18.04 14.18 1.03
CA LEU A 258 17.81 15.62 1.09
C LEU A 258 18.21 16.25 2.43
N LEU A 259 18.15 15.51 3.53
CA LEU A 259 18.55 15.97 4.87
C LEU A 259 20.07 16.22 5.01
N GLU A 260 20.88 15.85 4.04
CA GLU A 260 22.29 16.25 3.99
C GLU A 260 22.44 17.75 3.74
N SER A 261 21.51 18.38 3.05
CA SER A 261 21.54 19.78 2.65
C SER A 261 20.40 20.64 3.19
N THR A 262 19.48 20.06 3.95
CA THR A 262 18.31 20.77 4.49
C THR A 262 17.98 20.33 5.92
N SER A 263 17.04 20.98 6.58
CA SER A 263 16.65 20.65 7.96
C SER A 263 15.47 19.68 8.01
N VAL A 264 15.35 18.95 9.11
CA VAL A 264 14.17 18.08 9.40
C VAL A 264 12.87 18.89 9.30
N THR A 265 12.83 20.09 9.88
CA THR A 265 11.64 20.96 9.85
C THR A 265 11.26 21.37 8.43
N SER A 266 12.23 21.50 7.52
CA SER A 266 11.97 21.87 6.12
C SER A 266 11.34 20.73 5.31
N LEU A 267 11.44 19.48 5.77
CA LEU A 267 10.86 18.30 5.10
C LEU A 267 9.65 17.74 5.82
N PHE A 268 9.69 17.69 7.15
CA PHE A 268 8.69 17.01 7.97
C PHE A 268 7.82 17.95 8.81
N GLY A 269 8.01 19.27 8.69
CA GLY A 269 7.30 20.24 9.50
C GLY A 269 7.87 20.37 10.92
N ARG A 270 7.20 21.18 11.77
CA ARG A 270 7.64 21.48 13.15
C ARG A 270 7.19 20.42 14.15
N ARG A 271 6.08 19.74 13.84
CA ARG A 271 5.47 18.73 14.73
C ARG A 271 6.23 17.40 14.74
N ASN A 272 7.17 17.20 13.79
CA ASN A 272 7.96 15.97 13.65
C ASN A 272 7.08 14.71 13.72
N PRO A 273 6.40 14.33 12.63
CA PRO A 273 5.31 13.37 12.65
C PRO A 273 5.73 11.97 13.10
N HIS A 274 4.80 11.25 13.69
CA HIS A 274 4.90 9.80 13.85
C HIS A 274 4.76 9.14 12.47
N ILE A 275 5.84 8.56 11.95
CA ILE A 275 5.90 8.02 10.58
C ILE A 275 5.83 6.50 10.62
N ILE A 276 4.82 5.92 9.96
CA ILE A 276 4.76 4.50 9.65
C ILE A 276 5.27 4.28 8.23
N THR A 277 6.05 3.22 8.01
CA THR A 277 6.51 2.79 6.68
C THR A 277 6.29 1.30 6.50
N GLY A 278 6.18 0.85 5.26
CA GLY A 278 6.00 -0.57 4.94
C GLY A 278 5.75 -0.83 3.45
N GLY A 279 5.39 -2.07 3.13
CA GLY A 279 5.12 -2.50 1.75
C GLY A 279 6.37 -2.88 0.94
N ALA A 280 7.56 -2.42 1.33
CA ALA A 280 8.87 -2.87 0.85
C ALA A 280 9.89 -2.73 1.97
N LYS A 281 11.05 -3.38 1.83
CA LYS A 281 12.13 -3.23 2.80
C LYS A 281 12.84 -1.89 2.60
N ILE A 282 13.20 -1.24 3.71
CA ILE A 282 14.03 -0.03 3.75
C ILE A 282 15.40 -0.39 4.31
N PRO A 283 16.53 0.17 3.81
CA PRO A 283 17.84 -0.05 4.39
C PRO A 283 17.91 0.43 5.84
N ALA A 284 18.50 -0.38 6.71
CA ALA A 284 18.65 -0.03 8.13
C ALA A 284 19.47 1.25 8.31
N THR A 285 20.45 1.50 7.44
CA THR A 285 21.28 2.72 7.43
C THR A 285 20.47 3.99 7.23
N VAL A 286 19.42 3.95 6.39
CA VAL A 286 18.50 5.08 6.19
C VAL A 286 17.72 5.36 7.48
N LEU A 287 17.17 4.31 8.10
CA LEU A 287 16.45 4.43 9.36
C LEU A 287 17.32 4.94 10.51
N GLU A 288 18.57 4.46 10.59
CA GLU A 288 19.56 4.93 11.57
C GLU A 288 19.95 6.40 11.33
N SER A 289 20.09 6.80 10.06
CA SER A 289 20.38 8.18 9.68
C SER A 289 19.24 9.12 10.06
N LEU A 290 18.01 8.76 9.75
CA LEU A 290 16.81 9.50 10.15
C LEU A 290 16.68 9.59 11.67
N ASP A 291 16.90 8.48 12.39
CA ASP A 291 16.84 8.41 13.85
C ASP A 291 17.86 9.35 14.54
N LYS A 292 19.12 9.38 14.04
CA LYS A 292 20.16 10.31 14.50
C LYS A 292 19.77 11.78 14.34
N ARG A 293 18.91 12.09 13.37
CA ARG A 293 18.34 13.42 13.13
C ARG A 293 17.05 13.69 13.90
N GLY A 294 16.60 12.72 14.72
CA GLY A 294 15.38 12.81 15.52
C GLY A 294 14.09 12.48 14.77
N VAL A 295 14.17 11.91 13.57
CA VAL A 295 13.01 11.44 12.79
C VAL A 295 12.80 9.96 13.06
N GLN A 296 11.78 9.63 13.85
CA GLN A 296 11.46 8.25 14.21
C GLN A 296 10.50 7.63 13.19
N VAL A 297 10.95 6.56 12.53
CA VAL A 297 10.16 5.80 11.56
C VAL A 297 9.85 4.42 12.14
N TYR A 298 8.60 3.99 12.02
CA TYR A 298 8.09 2.73 12.53
C TYR A 298 7.76 1.79 11.36
N GLU A 299 8.57 0.75 11.19
CA GLU A 299 8.37 -0.23 10.14
C GLU A 299 7.15 -1.10 10.43
N ALA A 300 6.35 -1.37 9.41
CA ALA A 300 5.22 -2.29 9.43
C ALA A 300 5.38 -3.36 8.35
N TYR A 301 4.89 -4.55 8.62
CA TYR A 301 4.78 -5.62 7.64
C TYR A 301 3.35 -6.13 7.56
N GLY A 302 2.93 -6.48 6.36
CA GLY A 302 1.63 -7.07 6.13
C GLY A 302 1.38 -7.44 4.67
N LEU A 303 0.24 -8.03 4.45
CA LEU A 303 -0.26 -8.42 3.13
C LEU A 303 -1.79 -8.27 3.08
N SER A 304 -2.32 -8.13 1.88
CA SER A 304 -3.76 -7.91 1.68
C SER A 304 -4.60 -9.08 2.20
N GLU A 305 -4.08 -10.30 2.13
CA GLU A 305 -4.74 -11.50 2.62
C GLU A 305 -4.93 -11.51 4.14
N ASN A 306 -4.14 -10.71 4.88
CA ASN A 306 -4.33 -10.43 6.30
C ASN A 306 -4.98 -9.06 6.56
N SER A 307 -5.71 -8.50 5.60
CA SER A 307 -6.34 -7.19 5.72
C SER A 307 -5.37 -6.06 6.07
N SER A 308 -4.14 -6.07 5.57
CA SER A 308 -3.04 -5.09 5.62
C SER A 308 -1.91 -5.43 6.61
N ILE A 309 -1.96 -5.02 7.88
CA ILE A 309 -0.81 -5.09 8.80
C ILE A 309 -0.83 -6.38 9.63
N ILE A 310 0.31 -7.06 9.71
CA ILE A 310 0.57 -8.22 10.59
C ILE A 310 1.43 -7.82 11.79
N SER A 311 2.43 -6.97 11.57
CA SER A 311 3.34 -6.49 12.60
C SER A 311 3.65 -5.02 12.43
N LEU A 312 3.97 -4.34 13.52
CA LEU A 312 4.21 -2.90 13.55
C LEU A 312 5.15 -2.54 14.70
N ASN A 313 6.24 -1.85 14.39
CA ASN A 313 7.03 -1.13 15.38
C ASN A 313 6.20 0.04 15.93
N TYR A 314 6.37 0.37 17.22
CA TYR A 314 5.66 1.48 17.87
C TYR A 314 6.48 2.04 19.05
N PRO A 315 6.13 3.19 19.61
CA PRO A 315 6.88 3.79 20.73
C PRO A 315 7.11 2.82 21.89
N GLY A 316 8.36 2.69 22.33
CA GLY A 316 8.78 1.73 23.36
C GLY A 316 9.01 0.29 22.86
N HIS A 317 8.56 -0.04 21.68
CA HIS A 317 8.70 -1.35 21.04
C HIS A 317 9.15 -1.20 19.58
N ARG A 318 10.36 -0.65 19.38
CA ARG A 318 10.94 -0.38 18.07
C ARG A 318 12.34 -0.97 17.99
N ARG A 319 12.58 -1.73 16.91
CA ARG A 319 13.92 -2.21 16.53
C ARG A 319 14.12 -1.96 15.04
N ILE A 320 15.10 -1.16 14.70
CA ILE A 320 15.47 -0.87 13.31
C ILE A 320 15.82 -2.16 12.59
N GLY A 321 15.31 -2.33 11.36
CA GLY A 321 15.49 -3.51 10.52
C GLY A 321 14.53 -4.65 10.83
N SER A 322 13.72 -4.55 11.92
CA SER A 322 12.60 -5.46 12.15
C SER A 322 11.28 -4.82 11.70
N ALA A 323 10.31 -5.64 11.36
CA ALA A 323 8.94 -5.21 11.09
C ALA A 323 8.10 -5.02 12.39
N GLY A 324 8.73 -5.09 13.55
CA GLY A 324 8.12 -4.91 14.86
C GLY A 324 7.45 -6.16 15.43
N PRO A 325 6.81 -6.03 16.60
CA PRO A 325 6.01 -7.08 17.20
C PRO A 325 4.73 -7.34 16.41
N LEU A 326 4.23 -8.57 16.44
CA LEU A 326 2.95 -8.95 15.83
C LEU A 326 1.79 -8.19 16.47
N LEU A 327 0.74 -7.92 15.69
CA LEU A 327 -0.51 -7.37 16.20
C LEU A 327 -1.22 -8.38 17.14
N ASP A 328 -2.05 -7.85 18.04
CA ASP A 328 -2.76 -8.69 19.02
C ASP A 328 -3.65 -9.72 18.32
N GLY A 329 -3.61 -10.96 18.80
CA GLY A 329 -4.39 -12.09 18.26
C GLY A 329 -3.76 -12.80 17.07
N ILE A 330 -2.62 -12.35 16.55
CA ILE A 330 -1.89 -13.04 15.49
C ILE A 330 -0.89 -14.03 16.12
N VAL A 331 -1.00 -15.30 15.74
CA VAL A 331 -0.10 -16.37 16.19
C VAL A 331 0.78 -16.81 15.03
N PRO A 332 2.10 -16.63 15.11
CA PRO A 332 3.03 -16.99 14.05
C PRO A 332 3.48 -18.44 14.19
N THR A 333 3.87 -19.02 13.07
CA THR A 333 4.73 -20.20 13.00
C THR A 333 5.71 -20.06 11.84
N ILE A 334 6.92 -20.61 11.99
CA ILE A 334 7.92 -20.65 10.92
C ILE A 334 8.06 -22.11 10.48
N VAL A 335 7.76 -22.38 9.22
CA VAL A 335 7.88 -23.72 8.62
C VAL A 335 8.73 -23.63 7.35
N ASP A 336 9.84 -24.34 7.33
CA ASP A 336 10.83 -24.28 6.23
C ASP A 336 11.27 -22.83 5.91
N GLY A 337 11.41 -22.00 6.96
CA GLY A 337 11.74 -20.58 6.86
C GLY A 337 10.56 -19.68 6.48
N GLU A 338 9.43 -20.22 6.02
CA GLU A 338 8.24 -19.45 5.67
C GLU A 338 7.46 -19.04 6.92
N LEU A 339 7.13 -17.74 7.00
CA LEU A 339 6.17 -17.24 7.97
C LEU A 339 4.75 -17.70 7.61
N ARG A 340 4.09 -18.36 8.55
CA ARG A 340 2.65 -18.63 8.49
C ARG A 340 2.00 -18.00 9.70
N VAL A 341 0.77 -17.52 9.55
CA VAL A 341 0.06 -16.83 10.63
C VAL A 341 -1.36 -17.37 10.79
N LEU A 342 -1.72 -17.71 12.03
CA LEU A 342 -3.12 -17.83 12.42
C LEU A 342 -3.59 -16.44 12.84
N THR A 343 -4.62 -15.92 12.19
CA THR A 343 -4.98 -14.51 12.32
C THR A 343 -6.49 -14.27 12.36
N PRO A 344 -6.98 -13.37 13.22
CA PRO A 344 -8.39 -12.96 13.22
C PRO A 344 -8.73 -11.97 12.09
N THR A 345 -7.73 -11.47 11.37
CA THR A 345 -7.89 -10.50 10.29
C THR A 345 -7.74 -11.13 8.89
N LEU A 346 -7.92 -12.45 8.79
CA LEU A 346 -7.88 -13.19 7.53
C LEU A 346 -8.93 -12.68 6.55
N CYS A 347 -8.54 -12.53 5.28
CA CYS A 347 -9.46 -12.21 4.18
C CYS A 347 -10.51 -13.33 3.96
N ALA A 348 -11.50 -13.05 3.13
CA ALA A 348 -12.52 -14.04 2.75
C ALA A 348 -12.18 -14.78 1.43
N GLY A 349 -10.93 -14.71 0.99
CA GLY A 349 -10.49 -15.28 -0.28
C GLY A 349 -10.43 -14.24 -1.39
N TYR A 350 -10.45 -14.69 -2.64
CA TYR A 350 -10.26 -13.85 -3.82
C TYR A 350 -11.56 -13.60 -4.59
N TYR A 351 -11.59 -12.46 -5.24
CA TYR A 351 -12.61 -12.02 -6.19
C TYR A 351 -12.07 -12.13 -7.61
N ASN A 352 -12.88 -12.57 -8.55
CA ASN A 352 -12.47 -12.73 -9.96
C ASN A 352 -11.25 -13.66 -10.15
N SER A 353 -11.18 -14.75 -9.40
CA SER A 353 -10.14 -15.76 -9.52
C SER A 353 -10.77 -17.16 -9.53
N ASP A 354 -10.24 -18.07 -10.35
CA ASP A 354 -10.62 -19.49 -10.34
C ASP A 354 -10.22 -20.14 -9.01
N ASP A 355 -9.13 -19.69 -8.40
CA ASP A 355 -8.73 -20.00 -7.04
C ASP A 355 -9.31 -18.95 -6.09
N THR A 356 -10.38 -19.31 -5.43
CA THR A 356 -11.12 -18.40 -4.52
C THR A 356 -10.65 -18.46 -3.07
N SER A 357 -9.73 -19.37 -2.74
CA SER A 357 -9.21 -19.56 -1.38
C SER A 357 -7.80 -19.00 -1.20
N CYS A 358 -7.50 -18.50 0.01
CA CYS A 358 -6.13 -18.26 0.44
C CYS A 358 -5.44 -19.60 0.74
N GLU A 359 -4.14 -19.71 0.52
CA GLU A 359 -3.39 -20.89 0.88
C GLU A 359 -3.31 -21.03 2.40
N LEU A 360 -3.96 -22.05 2.93
CA LEU A 360 -4.03 -22.34 4.37
C LEU A 360 -3.56 -23.76 4.66
N THR A 361 -2.86 -23.95 5.77
CA THR A 361 -2.58 -25.25 6.36
C THR A 361 -2.91 -25.18 7.85
N ASP A 362 -3.79 -26.07 8.33
CA ASP A 362 -4.27 -26.11 9.72
C ASP A 362 -4.78 -24.73 10.22
N GLY A 363 -5.39 -23.95 9.34
CA GLY A 363 -5.89 -22.58 9.61
C GLY A 363 -4.83 -21.48 9.54
N TYR A 364 -3.56 -21.80 9.35
CA TYR A 364 -2.49 -20.84 9.18
C TYR A 364 -2.39 -20.35 7.73
N LEU A 365 -2.45 -19.04 7.54
CA LEU A 365 -2.23 -18.39 6.26
C LEU A 365 -0.75 -18.49 5.87
N HIS A 366 -0.47 -19.01 4.68
CA HIS A 366 0.86 -18.96 4.06
C HIS A 366 1.13 -17.54 3.56
N THR A 367 2.14 -16.88 4.11
CA THR A 367 2.48 -15.52 3.66
C THR A 367 3.33 -15.53 2.39
N GLY A 368 4.01 -16.62 2.11
CA GLY A 368 5.03 -16.74 1.07
C GLY A 368 6.28 -15.92 1.37
N ASP A 369 6.41 -15.37 2.58
CA ASP A 369 7.56 -14.59 3.01
C ASP A 369 8.46 -15.42 3.95
N ILE A 370 9.77 -15.34 3.74
CA ILE A 370 10.78 -15.94 4.61
C ILE A 370 11.04 -14.99 5.77
N ALA A 371 10.99 -15.50 6.99
CA ALA A 371 11.10 -14.68 8.17
C ALA A 371 11.73 -15.40 9.36
N GLU A 372 12.17 -14.63 10.33
CA GLU A 372 12.57 -15.08 11.66
C GLU A 372 11.93 -14.19 12.75
N ILE A 373 11.79 -14.73 13.95
CA ILE A 373 11.30 -14.00 15.12
C ILE A 373 12.36 -14.06 16.18
N VAL A 374 12.87 -12.89 16.56
CA VAL A 374 13.92 -12.75 17.58
C VAL A 374 13.41 -11.83 18.69
N ASP A 375 13.36 -12.32 19.92
CA ASP A 375 12.85 -11.60 21.10
C ASP A 375 11.47 -10.96 20.89
N GLY A 376 10.58 -11.63 20.15
CA GLY A 376 9.22 -11.15 19.86
C GLY A 376 9.11 -10.14 18.71
N TYR A 377 10.22 -9.84 18.01
CA TYR A 377 10.24 -8.96 16.83
C TYR A 377 10.35 -9.78 15.55
N LEU A 378 9.54 -9.45 14.56
CA LEU A 378 9.51 -10.10 13.25
C LEU A 378 10.54 -9.48 12.31
N TYR A 379 11.35 -10.32 11.67
CA TYR A 379 12.30 -9.94 10.62
C TYR A 379 11.94 -10.65 9.32
N ILE A 380 11.65 -9.88 8.27
CA ILE A 380 11.39 -10.41 6.93
C ILE A 380 12.70 -10.43 6.17
N THR A 381 13.13 -11.61 5.71
CA THR A 381 14.41 -11.80 5.04
C THR A 381 14.28 -12.05 3.54
N GLY A 382 13.07 -12.35 3.03
CA GLY A 382 12.83 -12.51 1.60
C GLY A 382 11.47 -13.11 1.25
N ARG A 383 11.31 -13.46 -0.04
CA ARG A 383 10.13 -14.14 -0.57
C ARG A 383 10.47 -15.57 -0.99
N LYS A 384 9.67 -16.54 -0.56
CA LYS A 384 9.85 -17.98 -0.87
C LYS A 384 9.94 -18.23 -2.39
N LYS A 385 9.05 -17.62 -3.17
CA LYS A 385 9.03 -17.74 -4.64
C LYS A 385 10.15 -17.00 -5.37
N HIS A 386 10.91 -16.16 -4.66
CA HIS A 386 12.05 -15.42 -5.20
C HIS A 386 13.38 -16.00 -4.74
N VAL A 387 13.37 -16.97 -3.82
CA VAL A 387 14.61 -17.64 -3.39
C VAL A 387 15.29 -18.22 -4.62
N ILE A 388 16.54 -17.82 -4.82
CA ILE A 388 17.40 -18.30 -5.89
C ILE A 388 18.08 -19.58 -5.38
N ILE A 389 17.94 -20.67 -6.11
CA ILE A 389 18.65 -21.92 -5.83
C ILE A 389 19.83 -22.02 -6.81
N LEU A 390 21.03 -21.82 -6.28
CA LEU A 390 22.25 -21.96 -7.08
C LEU A 390 22.49 -23.42 -7.48
N SER A 391 23.28 -23.65 -8.52
CA SER A 391 23.70 -25.01 -8.95
C SER A 391 24.46 -25.78 -7.85
N THR A 392 25.03 -25.06 -6.89
CA THR A 392 25.67 -25.58 -5.68
C THR A 392 24.68 -25.99 -4.58
N ALA A 393 23.37 -26.00 -4.86
CA ALA A 393 22.28 -26.24 -3.91
C ALA A 393 22.24 -25.25 -2.72
N ARG A 394 22.81 -24.07 -2.88
CA ARG A 394 22.70 -22.97 -1.91
C ARG A 394 21.49 -22.09 -2.23
N ASN A 395 20.72 -21.75 -1.20
CA ASN A 395 19.57 -20.86 -1.29
C ASN A 395 19.97 -19.43 -0.96
N ILE A 396 19.60 -18.50 -1.83
CA ILE A 396 19.84 -17.06 -1.67
C ILE A 396 18.50 -16.34 -1.67
N SER A 397 18.27 -15.48 -0.67
CA SER A 397 17.21 -14.47 -0.73
C SER A 397 17.74 -13.25 -1.50
N PRO A 398 17.30 -13.01 -2.74
CA PRO A 398 17.80 -11.87 -3.51
C PRO A 398 17.48 -10.54 -2.83
N GLU A 399 16.31 -10.40 -2.19
CA GLU A 399 15.91 -9.18 -1.50
C GLU A 399 16.87 -8.83 -0.34
N TRP A 400 17.39 -9.83 0.34
CA TRP A 400 18.38 -9.62 1.39
C TRP A 400 19.71 -9.11 0.81
N VAL A 401 20.21 -9.76 -0.24
CA VAL A 401 21.45 -9.37 -0.93
C VAL A 401 21.34 -7.97 -1.49
N GLU A 402 20.22 -7.66 -2.14
CA GLU A 402 19.91 -6.34 -2.68
C GLU A 402 19.88 -5.27 -1.61
N THR A 403 19.27 -5.56 -0.45
CA THR A 403 19.22 -4.64 0.68
C THR A 403 20.62 -4.29 1.18
N VAL A 404 21.51 -5.25 1.26
CA VAL A 404 22.90 -5.01 1.69
C VAL A 404 23.63 -4.10 0.70
N TYR A 405 23.54 -4.36 -0.59
CA TYR A 405 24.20 -3.55 -1.60
C TYR A 405 23.59 -2.13 -1.76
N LYS A 406 22.29 -1.99 -1.52
CA LYS A 406 21.60 -0.67 -1.54
C LYS A 406 21.99 0.26 -0.40
N GLU A 407 22.81 -0.17 0.55
CA GLU A 407 23.43 0.72 1.52
C GLU A 407 24.54 1.60 0.93
N SER A 408 25.00 1.30 -0.28
CA SER A 408 25.89 2.19 -1.02
C SER A 408 25.12 3.33 -1.67
N ALA A 409 25.54 4.57 -1.42
CA ALA A 409 25.00 5.75 -2.08
C ALA A 409 25.24 5.77 -3.61
N LEU A 410 26.11 4.90 -4.13
CA LEU A 410 26.37 4.78 -5.57
C LEU A 410 25.35 3.89 -6.29
N ILE A 411 24.49 3.17 -5.55
CA ILE A 411 23.53 2.20 -6.10
C ILE A 411 22.10 2.70 -5.88
N ASP A 412 21.45 3.16 -6.93
CA ASP A 412 20.06 3.60 -6.92
C ASP A 412 19.08 2.42 -6.70
N ASP A 413 19.37 1.31 -7.34
CA ASP A 413 18.66 0.04 -7.14
C ASP A 413 19.47 -1.13 -7.71
N ILE A 414 19.14 -2.36 -7.29
CA ILE A 414 19.83 -3.57 -7.72
C ILE A 414 18.84 -4.72 -7.79
N VAL A 415 18.95 -5.56 -8.81
CA VAL A 415 18.13 -6.77 -8.98
C VAL A 415 19.06 -7.95 -9.17
N VAL A 416 19.01 -8.91 -8.22
CA VAL A 416 19.90 -10.07 -8.17
C VAL A 416 19.22 -11.29 -8.80
N PHE A 417 19.97 -12.04 -9.59
CA PHE A 417 19.60 -13.27 -10.30
C PHE A 417 20.63 -14.36 -10.07
N GLY A 418 20.32 -15.61 -10.43
CA GLY A 418 21.30 -16.71 -10.30
C GLY A 418 20.66 -18.10 -10.25
N GLU A 419 19.36 -18.24 -10.57
CA GLU A 419 18.69 -19.53 -10.55
C GLU A 419 19.44 -20.57 -11.42
N GLY A 420 19.82 -21.70 -10.80
CA GLY A 420 20.58 -22.77 -11.47
C GLY A 420 22.02 -22.40 -11.86
N ARG A 421 22.55 -21.22 -11.46
CA ARG A 421 23.91 -20.76 -11.77
C ARG A 421 24.85 -21.07 -10.60
N GLU A 422 26.14 -21.06 -10.85
CA GLU A 422 27.16 -21.28 -9.84
C GLU A 422 27.28 -20.10 -8.88
N GLU A 423 27.12 -18.88 -9.41
CA GLU A 423 27.23 -17.61 -8.69
C GLU A 423 26.09 -16.66 -9.06
N PRO A 424 25.66 -15.78 -8.13
CA PRO A 424 24.68 -14.74 -8.42
C PRO A 424 25.28 -13.62 -9.27
N ALA A 425 24.41 -13.02 -10.10
CA ALA A 425 24.71 -11.83 -10.90
C ALA A 425 23.64 -10.77 -10.66
N ALA A 426 23.90 -9.51 -11.00
CA ALA A 426 22.95 -8.44 -10.78
C ALA A 426 22.91 -7.41 -11.93
N ILE A 427 21.71 -6.81 -12.09
CA ILE A 427 21.54 -5.55 -12.81
C ILE A 427 21.53 -4.45 -11.75
N VAL A 428 22.40 -3.46 -11.91
CA VAL A 428 22.56 -2.34 -11.00
C VAL A 428 22.13 -1.05 -11.70
N LEU A 429 21.20 -0.33 -11.09
CA LEU A 429 20.81 1.00 -11.53
C LEU A 429 21.72 2.03 -10.88
N SER A 430 22.51 2.74 -11.67
CA SER A 430 23.49 3.70 -11.17
C SER A 430 23.94 4.65 -12.28
N GLN A 431 24.32 5.88 -11.87
CA GLN A 431 25.01 6.85 -12.74
C GLN A 431 26.53 6.67 -12.74
N HIS A 432 27.06 5.78 -11.91
CA HIS A 432 28.48 5.50 -11.77
C HIS A 432 28.92 4.34 -12.68
N ASP A 433 30.20 4.25 -12.96
CA ASP A 433 30.77 3.18 -13.78
C ASP A 433 30.84 1.84 -13.02
N GLU A 434 31.01 0.77 -13.76
CA GLU A 434 31.04 -0.59 -13.23
C GLU A 434 32.17 -0.80 -12.21
N ALA A 435 33.32 -0.16 -12.41
CA ALA A 435 34.47 -0.31 -11.51
C ALA A 435 34.19 0.32 -10.14
N ALA A 436 33.57 1.51 -10.10
CA ALA A 436 33.14 2.15 -8.87
C ALA A 436 32.08 1.31 -8.13
N ILE A 437 31.11 0.77 -8.85
CA ILE A 437 30.06 -0.11 -8.28
C ILE A 437 30.69 -1.38 -7.70
N LEU A 438 31.56 -2.08 -8.42
CA LEU A 438 32.22 -3.29 -7.92
C LEU A 438 33.09 -3.01 -6.68
N GLY A 439 33.75 -1.84 -6.63
CA GLY A 439 34.52 -1.40 -5.46
C GLY A 439 33.64 -1.22 -4.22
N GLU A 440 32.46 -0.60 -4.36
CA GLU A 440 31.50 -0.46 -3.27
C GLU A 440 30.87 -1.79 -2.85
N MET A 441 30.52 -2.62 -3.81
CA MET A 441 29.98 -3.96 -3.51
C MET A 441 30.99 -4.79 -2.73
N ALA A 442 32.28 -4.76 -3.10
CA ALA A 442 33.35 -5.46 -2.36
C ALA A 442 33.47 -4.96 -0.91
N ARG A 443 33.24 -3.68 -0.64
CA ARG A 443 33.23 -3.11 0.72
C ARG A 443 32.10 -3.69 1.58
N LEU A 444 30.95 -4.00 0.96
CA LEU A 444 29.75 -4.52 1.64
C LEU A 444 29.71 -6.05 1.73
N GLU A 445 30.47 -6.77 0.90
CA GLU A 445 30.56 -8.23 0.86
C GLU A 445 30.79 -8.93 2.20
N PRO A 446 31.57 -8.40 3.17
CA PRO A 446 31.75 -9.08 4.46
C PRO A 446 30.45 -9.34 5.23
N ARG A 447 29.37 -8.66 4.87
CA ARG A 447 28.03 -8.84 5.47
C ARG A 447 27.22 -9.95 4.79
N LEU A 448 27.70 -10.49 3.68
CA LEU A 448 27.06 -11.55 2.90
C LEU A 448 27.85 -12.86 3.03
N ALA A 449 27.11 -13.96 3.07
CA ALA A 449 27.73 -15.27 2.89
C ALA A 449 28.46 -15.33 1.54
N ASP A 450 29.57 -16.03 1.46
CA ASP A 450 30.42 -16.06 0.27
C ASP A 450 29.66 -16.46 -1.01
N PHE A 451 28.80 -17.46 -0.90
CA PHE A 451 27.98 -17.93 -2.02
C PHE A 451 26.87 -16.94 -2.44
N ALA A 452 26.55 -15.92 -1.62
CA ALA A 452 25.55 -14.91 -1.90
C ALA A 452 26.14 -13.61 -2.48
N ARG A 453 27.46 -13.53 -2.58
CA ARG A 453 28.16 -12.36 -3.13
C ARG A 453 27.99 -12.30 -4.64
N VAL A 454 27.57 -11.15 -5.14
CA VAL A 454 27.39 -10.93 -6.58
C VAL A 454 28.75 -10.72 -7.25
N ARG A 455 29.06 -11.54 -8.24
CA ARG A 455 30.35 -11.51 -8.95
C ARG A 455 30.27 -10.85 -10.34
N ARG A 456 29.07 -10.72 -10.88
CA ARG A 456 28.85 -10.15 -12.21
C ARG A 456 27.76 -9.10 -12.12
N VAL A 457 28.05 -7.94 -12.67
CA VAL A 457 27.09 -6.85 -12.69
C VAL A 457 26.92 -6.30 -14.12
N ARG A 458 25.75 -5.77 -14.39
CA ARG A 458 25.49 -4.90 -15.53
C ARG A 458 24.93 -3.59 -15.00
N VAL A 459 25.66 -2.50 -15.23
CA VAL A 459 25.21 -1.17 -14.82
C VAL A 459 24.29 -0.59 -15.89
N VAL A 460 23.18 -0.02 -15.44
CA VAL A 460 22.19 0.67 -16.27
C VAL A 460 22.10 2.12 -15.82
N ALA A 461 22.56 3.06 -16.67
CA ALA A 461 22.55 4.48 -16.39
C ALA A 461 21.21 5.15 -16.73
N ASP A 462 20.43 4.64 -17.69
CA ASP A 462 19.09 5.16 -18.00
C ASP A 462 18.04 4.56 -17.03
N ILE A 463 18.11 5.04 -15.78
CA ILE A 463 17.33 4.53 -14.66
C ILE A 463 15.82 4.76 -14.89
N GLU A 464 15.44 5.93 -15.41
CA GLU A 464 14.03 6.27 -15.62
C GLU A 464 13.39 5.36 -16.64
N ARG A 465 14.06 5.13 -17.79
CA ARG A 465 13.60 4.23 -18.83
C ARG A 465 13.51 2.80 -18.30
N PHE A 466 14.54 2.33 -17.57
CA PHE A 466 14.55 0.99 -17.00
C PHE A 466 13.40 0.78 -16.03
N ARG A 467 13.16 1.73 -15.13
CA ARG A 467 12.01 1.66 -14.20
C ARG A 467 10.68 1.65 -14.92
N LYS A 468 10.54 2.45 -15.98
CA LYS A 468 9.32 2.47 -16.80
C LYS A 468 9.01 1.12 -17.44
N ASP A 469 10.03 0.41 -17.92
CA ASP A 469 9.86 -0.84 -18.66
C ASP A 469 9.72 -2.05 -17.72
N TYR A 470 10.44 -2.03 -16.58
CA TYR A 470 10.66 -3.19 -15.73
C TYR A 470 10.13 -3.08 -14.29
N TYR A 471 9.54 -1.97 -13.88
CA TYR A 471 8.99 -1.83 -12.53
C TYR A 471 7.47 -1.72 -12.55
N THR A 472 6.85 -2.10 -11.44
CA THR A 472 5.42 -1.86 -11.21
C THR A 472 5.18 -0.41 -10.87
N VAL A 473 3.91 0.03 -10.91
CA VAL A 473 3.49 1.37 -10.46
C VAL A 473 3.89 1.64 -9.00
N THR A 474 3.96 0.59 -8.18
CA THR A 474 4.38 0.67 -6.76
C THR A 474 5.90 0.61 -6.57
N GLY A 475 6.70 0.71 -7.64
CA GLY A 475 8.16 0.73 -7.58
C GLY A 475 8.82 -0.62 -7.33
N ARG A 476 8.14 -1.74 -7.56
CA ARG A 476 8.71 -3.09 -7.41
C ARG A 476 9.24 -3.63 -8.73
N PRO A 477 10.46 -4.24 -8.77
CA PRO A 477 10.99 -4.85 -9.98
C PRO A 477 10.14 -6.06 -10.43
N ARG A 478 9.84 -6.12 -11.72
CA ARG A 478 9.22 -7.28 -12.38
C ARG A 478 10.30 -8.31 -12.70
N ARG A 479 10.80 -9.01 -11.68
CA ARG A 479 11.96 -9.91 -11.76
C ARG A 479 11.92 -10.86 -12.94
N GLN A 480 10.81 -11.58 -13.14
CA GLN A 480 10.67 -12.53 -14.23
C GLN A 480 10.80 -11.86 -15.63
N LEU A 481 10.31 -10.64 -15.77
CA LEU A 481 10.42 -9.86 -17.01
C LEU A 481 11.87 -9.44 -17.25
N ILE A 482 12.53 -8.92 -16.21
CA ILE A 482 13.94 -8.51 -16.24
C ILE A 482 14.83 -9.73 -16.55
N GLU A 483 14.60 -10.84 -15.88
CA GLU A 483 15.35 -12.08 -16.07
C GLU A 483 15.19 -12.60 -17.50
N ARG A 484 13.98 -12.69 -18.01
CA ARG A 484 13.71 -13.11 -19.38
C ARG A 484 14.45 -12.26 -20.41
N ASP A 485 14.40 -10.93 -20.26
CA ASP A 485 14.88 -9.99 -21.26
C ASP A 485 16.38 -9.70 -21.14
N LEU A 486 16.96 -9.79 -19.96
CA LEU A 486 18.31 -9.27 -19.68
C LEU A 486 19.26 -10.26 -19.02
N ALA A 487 18.80 -11.37 -18.41
CA ALA A 487 19.69 -12.28 -17.70
C ALA A 487 20.73 -12.94 -18.61
N ALA A 488 20.39 -13.21 -19.88
CA ALA A 488 21.34 -13.76 -20.85
C ALA A 488 22.56 -12.86 -21.09
N SER A 489 22.45 -11.56 -20.83
CA SER A 489 23.57 -10.61 -20.99
C SER A 489 24.48 -10.50 -19.74
N LEU A 490 24.11 -11.18 -18.64
CA LEU A 490 24.88 -11.24 -17.40
C LEU A 490 25.82 -12.44 -17.34
N TYR A 491 25.56 -13.48 -18.12
CA TYR A 491 26.30 -14.74 -18.17
C TYR A 491 26.86 -14.99 -19.57
#